data_7a6f07c9afc9ab0e9f1ec393c298b47d
#
_entry.id   7a6f07c9afc9ab0e9f1ec393c298b47d
#
_cell.length_a   1.000
_cell.length_b   1.000
_cell.length_c   1.000
_cell.angle_alpha   90.00
_cell.angle_beta   90.00
_cell.angle_gamma   90.00
#
_symmetry.space_group_name_H-M   'P 1'
#
loop_
_entity.id
_entity.type
_entity.pdbx_description
1 polymer ?
#
loop_
_entity_poly.entity_id
_entity_poly.type
_entity_poly.pdbx_seq_one_letter_code
_entity_poly.pdbx_strand_id
1 'polypeptide(L)'
;MSEPAAGSAPQPQRKRADARRNQETLLDAAAAAFVASGVDVPVREIATRAGVGIGTIYRHFPTRADLIVAVYRHQVEACAAAGPALLAESDSPHAALASWIHLFVDFLVTKHGLAAALQSDDAAFQALHAWFIDRLLPVCAELLDAATTAGEITPGVDPFELMYGIGNLCIGAEHNDRYDPRRMVDLVIAGLRVQPGESTPPRANASRG
;
A
#
# COMPACT_ATOMS: atom_id res chain seq x y z
N MET A 1 -44.92 -37.56 17.89
CA MET A 1 -43.56 -37.44 18.45
C MET A 1 -42.70 -36.77 17.38
N SER A 2 -42.52 -35.43 17.50
CA SER A 2 -41.69 -34.64 16.55
C SER A 2 -40.39 -34.33 17.27
N GLU A 3 -39.27 -34.75 16.68
CA GLU A 3 -37.92 -34.41 17.15
C GLU A 3 -37.63 -32.92 16.92
N PRO A 4 -37.00 -32.24 17.87
CA PRO A 4 -36.53 -30.86 17.63
C PRO A 4 -35.22 -30.86 16.81
N ALA A 5 -35.23 -30.12 15.71
CA ALA A 5 -34.06 -29.87 14.86
C ALA A 5 -32.91 -29.31 15.70
N ALA A 6 -31.80 -30.04 15.74
CA ALA A 6 -30.56 -29.61 16.37
C ALA A 6 -30.00 -28.40 15.63
N GLY A 7 -30.02 -27.23 16.28
CA GLY A 7 -29.37 -26.01 15.83
C GLY A 7 -27.88 -26.25 15.73
N SER A 8 -27.35 -26.23 14.51
CA SER A 8 -25.92 -26.41 14.21
C SER A 8 -25.12 -25.27 14.84
N ALA A 9 -24.30 -25.56 15.83
CA ALA A 9 -23.40 -24.57 16.44
C ALA A 9 -22.41 -24.02 15.38
N PRO A 10 -22.14 -22.72 15.34
CA PRO A 10 -21.22 -22.14 14.35
C PRO A 10 -19.83 -22.75 14.50
N GLN A 11 -19.30 -23.34 13.44
CA GLN A 11 -17.98 -23.98 13.46
C GLN A 11 -16.90 -22.97 13.87
N PRO A 12 -15.86 -23.35 14.65
CA PRO A 12 -14.81 -22.44 15.13
C PRO A 12 -14.10 -21.67 14.02
N GLN A 13 -14.00 -22.24 12.82
CA GLN A 13 -13.41 -21.58 11.63
C GLN A 13 -14.25 -20.40 11.15
N ARG A 14 -15.58 -20.49 11.16
CA ARG A 14 -16.46 -19.38 10.74
C ARG A 14 -16.36 -18.20 11.68
N LYS A 15 -16.34 -18.45 13.00
CA LYS A 15 -16.15 -17.39 14.00
C LYS A 15 -14.81 -16.67 13.86
N ARG A 16 -13.71 -17.39 13.53
CA ARG A 16 -12.39 -16.78 13.30
C ARG A 16 -12.37 -15.95 12.02
N ALA A 17 -12.99 -16.42 10.94
CA ALA A 17 -13.10 -15.68 9.69
C ALA A 17 -13.94 -14.41 9.85
N ASP A 18 -15.05 -14.46 10.60
CA ASP A 18 -15.89 -13.32 10.89
C ASP A 18 -15.15 -12.29 11.77
N ALA A 19 -14.40 -12.75 12.79
CA ALA A 19 -13.58 -11.87 13.64
C ALA A 19 -12.47 -11.16 12.84
N ARG A 20 -11.83 -11.85 11.89
CA ARG A 20 -10.81 -11.30 11.02
C ARG A 20 -11.41 -10.23 10.09
N ARG A 21 -12.54 -10.52 9.43
CA ARG A 21 -13.25 -9.54 8.59
C ARG A 21 -13.66 -8.29 9.36
N ASN A 22 -14.16 -8.46 10.58
CA ASN A 22 -14.51 -7.32 11.43
C ASN A 22 -13.30 -6.47 11.82
N GLN A 23 -12.15 -7.10 12.05
CA GLN A 23 -10.91 -6.40 12.31
C GLN A 23 -10.41 -5.66 11.07
N GLU A 24 -10.45 -6.27 9.89
CA GLU A 24 -10.11 -5.64 8.60
C GLU A 24 -11.01 -4.42 8.36
N THR A 25 -12.33 -4.54 8.47
CA THR A 25 -13.28 -3.42 8.35
C THR A 25 -12.99 -2.29 9.35
N LEU A 26 -12.60 -2.62 10.57
CA LEU A 26 -12.21 -1.62 11.57
C LEU A 26 -10.94 -0.88 11.16
N LEU A 27 -9.93 -1.59 10.66
CA LEU A 27 -8.67 -0.99 10.22
C LEU A 27 -8.86 -0.13 8.97
N ASP A 28 -9.72 -0.54 8.02
CA ASP A 28 -10.11 0.28 6.86
C ASP A 28 -10.80 1.58 7.28
N ALA A 29 -11.73 1.50 8.22
CA ALA A 29 -12.41 2.69 8.75
C ALA A 29 -11.45 3.62 9.49
N ALA A 30 -10.48 3.07 10.22
CA ALA A 30 -9.44 3.84 10.89
C ALA A 30 -8.49 4.51 9.89
N ALA A 31 -8.05 3.79 8.84
CA ALA A 31 -7.25 4.33 7.76
C ALA A 31 -7.94 5.52 7.07
N ALA A 32 -9.22 5.35 6.70
CA ALA A 32 -10.01 6.42 6.10
C ALA A 32 -10.18 7.64 7.04
N ALA A 33 -10.30 7.41 8.34
CA ALA A 33 -10.37 8.48 9.33
C ALA A 33 -9.04 9.24 9.44
N PHE A 34 -7.92 8.51 9.42
CA PHE A 34 -6.58 9.12 9.47
C PHE A 34 -6.28 9.97 8.23
N VAL A 35 -6.70 9.52 7.05
CA VAL A 35 -6.58 10.31 5.81
C VAL A 35 -7.40 11.60 5.89
N ALA A 36 -8.63 11.52 6.40
CA ALA A 36 -9.55 12.65 6.39
C ALA A 36 -9.28 13.69 7.49
N SER A 37 -8.77 13.25 8.65
CA SER A 37 -8.73 14.08 9.88
C SER A 37 -7.38 14.00 10.61
N GLY A 38 -6.38 13.34 10.03
CA GLY A 38 -5.09 13.11 10.66
C GLY A 38 -5.13 12.00 11.71
N VAL A 39 -3.93 11.59 12.14
CA VAL A 39 -3.78 10.49 13.11
C VAL A 39 -4.30 10.83 14.50
N ASP A 40 -4.61 12.09 14.78
CA ASP A 40 -5.16 12.57 16.08
C ASP A 40 -6.68 12.49 16.14
N VAL A 41 -7.36 12.02 15.10
CA VAL A 41 -8.81 11.81 15.11
C VAL A 41 -9.26 11.01 16.33
N PRO A 42 -10.33 11.42 17.04
CA PRO A 42 -10.81 10.72 18.23
C PRO A 42 -11.18 9.25 17.93
N VAL A 43 -10.75 8.31 18.79
CA VAL A 43 -11.07 6.87 18.65
C VAL A 43 -12.58 6.63 18.58
N ARG A 44 -13.39 7.48 19.23
CA ARG A 44 -14.86 7.45 19.15
C ARG A 44 -15.36 7.66 17.72
N GLU A 45 -14.73 8.53 16.95
CA GLU A 45 -15.10 8.77 15.55
C GLU A 45 -14.78 7.54 14.69
N ILE A 46 -13.61 6.93 14.89
CA ILE A 46 -13.25 5.67 14.25
C ILE A 46 -14.26 4.57 14.56
N ALA A 47 -14.64 4.43 15.85
CA ALA A 47 -15.64 3.46 16.29
C ALA A 47 -16.98 3.66 15.58
N THR A 48 -17.44 4.92 15.46
CA THR A 48 -18.68 5.27 14.75
C THR A 48 -18.60 4.90 13.26
N ARG A 49 -17.49 5.24 12.58
CA ARG A 49 -17.27 4.91 11.16
C ARG A 49 -17.23 3.41 10.92
N ALA A 50 -16.60 2.66 11.83
CA ALA A 50 -16.48 1.20 11.75
C ALA A 50 -17.76 0.45 12.18
N GLY A 51 -18.74 1.13 12.74
CA GLY A 51 -19.95 0.50 13.28
C GLY A 51 -19.71 -0.40 14.50
N VAL A 52 -18.66 -0.13 15.29
CA VAL A 52 -18.29 -0.93 16.48
C VAL A 52 -18.31 -0.10 17.76
N GLY A 53 -18.42 -0.77 18.89
CA GLY A 53 -18.25 -0.11 20.19
C GLY A 53 -16.80 0.30 20.46
N ILE A 54 -16.58 1.45 21.08
CA ILE A 54 -15.25 1.93 21.45
C ILE A 54 -14.47 0.91 22.31
N GLY A 55 -15.17 0.15 23.19
CA GLY A 55 -14.58 -0.92 23.98
C GLY A 55 -14.04 -2.07 23.13
N THR A 56 -14.58 -2.28 21.93
CA THR A 56 -14.07 -3.27 20.98
C THR A 56 -12.71 -2.83 20.45
N ILE A 57 -12.55 -1.55 20.11
CA ILE A 57 -11.26 -1.01 19.64
C ILE A 57 -10.19 -1.17 20.72
N TYR A 58 -10.45 -0.73 21.96
CA TYR A 58 -9.46 -0.83 23.05
C TYR A 58 -9.14 -2.27 23.48
N ARG A 59 -10.03 -3.23 23.21
CA ARG A 59 -9.74 -4.64 23.44
C ARG A 59 -8.72 -5.19 22.43
N HIS A 60 -8.76 -4.71 21.19
CA HIS A 60 -7.83 -5.12 20.14
C HIS A 60 -6.56 -4.27 20.14
N PHE A 61 -6.68 -2.99 20.43
CA PHE A 61 -5.63 -1.99 20.41
C PHE A 61 -5.63 -1.19 21.71
N PRO A 62 -4.93 -1.67 22.75
CA PRO A 62 -4.95 -1.06 24.08
C PRO A 62 -4.52 0.39 24.11
N THR A 63 -3.58 0.77 23.23
CA THR A 63 -3.09 2.14 23.08
C THR A 63 -3.40 2.70 21.70
N ARG A 64 -3.33 4.02 21.57
CA ARG A 64 -3.42 4.68 20.26
C ARG A 64 -2.29 4.26 19.35
N ALA A 65 -1.08 4.14 19.86
CA ALA A 65 0.09 3.67 19.10
C ALA A 65 -0.14 2.27 18.52
N ASP A 66 -0.74 1.34 19.29
CA ASP A 66 -1.09 0.01 18.79
C ASP A 66 -2.06 0.07 17.61
N LEU A 67 -3.08 0.92 17.68
CA LEU A 67 -4.03 1.12 16.58
C LEU A 67 -3.33 1.68 15.34
N ILE A 68 -2.49 2.69 15.52
CA ILE A 68 -1.74 3.32 14.44
C ILE A 68 -0.82 2.31 13.75
N VAL A 69 -0.04 1.54 14.49
CA VAL A 69 0.83 0.49 13.96
C VAL A 69 0.02 -0.59 13.22
N ALA A 70 -1.14 -0.98 13.78
CA ALA A 70 -2.00 -1.97 13.14
C ALA A 70 -2.59 -1.47 11.82
N VAL A 71 -3.04 -0.21 11.76
CA VAL A 71 -3.52 0.44 10.51
C VAL A 71 -2.41 0.49 9.47
N TYR A 72 -1.21 0.90 9.87
CA TYR A 72 -0.05 0.94 8.98
C TYR A 72 0.24 -0.43 8.38
N ARG A 73 0.34 -1.47 9.23
CA ARG A 73 0.59 -2.84 8.77
C ARG A 73 -0.51 -3.34 7.85
N HIS A 74 -1.76 -3.06 8.17
CA HIS A 74 -2.91 -3.44 7.35
C HIS A 74 -2.83 -2.83 5.95
N GLN A 75 -2.49 -1.54 5.84
CA GLN A 75 -2.34 -0.87 4.54
C GLN A 75 -1.17 -1.41 3.72
N VAL A 76 -0.03 -1.71 4.36
CA VAL A 76 1.12 -2.33 3.68
C VAL A 76 0.75 -3.71 3.13
N GLU A 77 0.07 -4.55 3.92
CA GLU A 77 -0.39 -5.88 3.45
C GLU A 77 -1.41 -5.76 2.32
N ALA A 78 -2.33 -4.81 2.39
CA ALA A 78 -3.28 -4.55 1.31
C ALA A 78 -2.58 -4.12 0.01
N CYS A 79 -1.60 -3.22 0.10
CA CYS A 79 -0.78 -2.79 -1.03
C CYS A 79 0.04 -3.96 -1.61
N ALA A 80 0.63 -4.81 -0.76
CA ALA A 80 1.36 -5.99 -1.21
C ALA A 80 0.44 -7.00 -1.93
N ALA A 81 -0.73 -7.27 -1.36
CA ALA A 81 -1.70 -8.22 -1.93
C ALA A 81 -2.30 -7.72 -3.26
N ALA A 82 -2.36 -6.40 -3.47
CA ALA A 82 -2.90 -5.81 -4.69
C ALA A 82 -2.02 -6.08 -5.95
N GLY A 83 -0.70 -6.24 -5.81
CA GLY A 83 0.20 -6.41 -6.96
C GLY A 83 -0.19 -7.57 -7.89
N PRO A 84 -0.25 -8.81 -7.40
CA PRO A 84 -0.65 -9.96 -8.23
C PRO A 84 -2.06 -9.84 -8.80
N ALA A 85 -3.01 -9.27 -8.04
CA ALA A 85 -4.37 -9.05 -8.52
C ALA A 85 -4.41 -8.04 -9.67
N LEU A 86 -3.67 -6.95 -9.56
CA LEU A 86 -3.55 -5.94 -10.61
C LEU A 86 -2.92 -6.51 -11.88
N LEU A 87 -1.88 -7.38 -11.77
CA LEU A 87 -1.30 -8.05 -12.92
C LEU A 87 -2.30 -8.96 -13.65
N ALA A 88 -3.21 -9.59 -12.90
CA ALA A 88 -4.21 -10.48 -13.46
C ALA A 88 -5.40 -9.75 -14.10
N GLU A 89 -5.74 -8.56 -13.61
CA GLU A 89 -6.99 -7.84 -13.93
C GLU A 89 -6.77 -6.63 -14.85
N SER A 90 -5.54 -6.09 -14.94
CA SER A 90 -5.26 -4.90 -15.76
C SER A 90 -5.09 -5.26 -17.23
N ASP A 91 -5.37 -4.28 -18.11
CA ASP A 91 -5.24 -4.41 -19.56
C ASP A 91 -3.78 -4.63 -20.01
N SER A 92 -2.80 -4.20 -19.21
CA SER A 92 -1.38 -4.37 -19.46
C SER A 92 -0.55 -4.35 -18.18
N PRO A 93 0.66 -4.96 -18.17
CA PRO A 93 1.59 -4.88 -17.04
C PRO A 93 1.96 -3.45 -16.63
N HIS A 94 2.12 -2.52 -17.58
CA HIS A 94 2.34 -1.12 -17.27
C HIS A 94 1.12 -0.49 -16.56
N ALA A 95 -0.10 -0.84 -16.98
CA ALA A 95 -1.32 -0.35 -16.32
C ALA A 95 -1.42 -0.91 -14.89
N ALA A 96 -1.04 -2.18 -14.68
CA ALA A 96 -0.95 -2.78 -13.35
C ALA A 96 0.07 -2.05 -12.46
N LEU A 97 1.28 -1.81 -12.97
CA LEU A 97 2.32 -1.04 -12.28
C LEU A 97 1.84 0.37 -11.92
N ALA A 98 1.23 1.09 -12.86
CA ALA A 98 0.69 2.42 -12.64
C ALA A 98 -0.37 2.43 -11.53
N SER A 99 -1.32 1.50 -11.57
CA SER A 99 -2.36 1.36 -10.55
C SER A 99 -1.76 1.04 -9.17
N TRP A 100 -0.76 0.16 -9.12
CA TRP A 100 -0.07 -0.18 -7.89
C TRP A 100 0.72 1.01 -7.32
N ILE A 101 1.40 1.79 -8.17
CA ILE A 101 2.11 3.02 -7.74
C ILE A 101 1.11 4.01 -7.11
N HIS A 102 -0.09 4.17 -7.67
CA HIS A 102 -1.11 5.04 -7.05
C HIS A 102 -1.57 4.54 -5.68
N LEU A 103 -1.77 3.23 -5.50
CA LEU A 103 -2.06 2.65 -4.17
C LEU A 103 -0.91 2.89 -3.19
N PHE A 104 0.34 2.78 -3.66
CA PHE A 104 1.53 3.07 -2.87
C PHE A 104 1.59 4.54 -2.46
N VAL A 105 1.26 5.49 -3.36
CA VAL A 105 1.16 6.93 -3.05
C VAL A 105 0.08 7.20 -2.01
N ASP A 106 -1.10 6.57 -2.12
CA ASP A 106 -2.19 6.71 -1.15
C ASP A 106 -1.76 6.26 0.25
N PHE A 107 -1.04 5.14 0.32
CA PHE A 107 -0.42 4.67 1.55
C PHE A 107 0.61 5.68 2.09
N LEU A 108 1.50 6.24 1.24
CA LEU A 108 2.52 7.20 1.66
C LEU A 108 1.92 8.49 2.22
N VAL A 109 0.87 9.01 1.62
CA VAL A 109 0.14 10.18 2.13
C VAL A 109 -0.39 9.91 3.55
N THR A 110 -0.92 8.71 3.78
CA THR A 110 -1.35 8.29 5.13
C THR A 110 -0.18 8.14 6.11
N LYS A 111 0.97 7.66 5.61
CA LYS A 111 2.19 7.42 6.41
C LYS A 111 2.78 8.71 7.00
N HIS A 112 2.68 9.85 6.33
CA HIS A 112 3.28 11.10 6.82
C HIS A 112 2.65 11.54 8.14
N GLY A 113 1.33 11.43 8.30
CA GLY A 113 0.68 11.65 9.60
C GLY A 113 1.12 10.67 10.69
N LEU A 114 1.55 9.47 10.29
CA LEU A 114 2.03 8.43 11.20
C LEU A 114 3.43 8.71 11.74
N ALA A 115 4.35 9.22 10.90
CA ALA A 115 5.72 9.54 11.31
C ALA A 115 5.76 10.61 12.41
N ALA A 116 4.81 11.55 12.38
CA ALA A 116 4.67 12.56 13.41
C ALA A 116 4.14 12.00 14.75
N ALA A 117 3.32 10.94 14.69
CA ALA A 117 2.73 10.30 15.88
C ALA A 117 3.64 9.25 16.54
N LEU A 118 4.51 8.63 15.74
CA LEU A 118 5.54 7.72 16.20
C LEU A 118 6.86 8.48 16.08
N GLN A 119 7.47 8.89 17.17
CA GLN A 119 8.75 9.61 17.15
C GLN A 119 9.74 8.88 16.22
N SER A 120 10.22 9.58 15.18
CA SER A 120 10.98 8.99 14.05
C SER A 120 12.31 8.33 14.44
N ASP A 121 12.81 8.59 15.65
CA ASP A 121 14.07 8.04 16.17
C ASP A 121 13.88 6.77 17.01
N ASP A 122 12.65 6.26 17.15
CA ASP A 122 12.39 5.02 17.88
C ASP A 122 12.82 3.79 17.06
N ALA A 123 13.54 2.86 17.70
CA ALA A 123 13.94 1.58 17.11
C ALA A 123 12.72 0.79 16.58
N ALA A 124 11.55 0.93 17.20
CA ALA A 124 10.31 0.33 16.74
C ALA A 124 9.84 0.91 15.40
N PHE A 125 10.01 2.22 15.19
CA PHE A 125 9.69 2.87 13.91
C PHE A 125 10.65 2.40 12.81
N GLN A 126 11.95 2.29 13.10
CA GLN A 126 12.94 1.79 12.14
C GLN A 126 12.67 0.34 11.75
N ALA A 127 12.32 -0.52 12.71
CA ALA A 127 11.93 -1.90 12.44
C ALA A 127 10.65 -2.00 11.58
N LEU A 128 9.67 -1.12 11.82
CA LEU A 128 8.44 -1.05 11.03
C LEU A 128 8.72 -0.56 9.59
N HIS A 129 9.67 0.38 9.44
CA HIS A 129 10.09 0.86 8.13
C HIS A 129 10.84 -0.21 7.34
N ALA A 130 11.77 -0.94 7.97
CA ALA A 130 12.47 -2.05 7.34
C ALA A 130 11.49 -3.15 6.88
N TRP A 131 10.55 -3.52 7.75
CA TRP A 131 9.50 -4.48 7.40
C TRP A 131 8.64 -4.03 6.20
N PHE A 132 8.31 -2.75 6.11
CA PHE A 132 7.60 -2.17 4.98
C PHE A 132 8.37 -2.34 3.66
N ILE A 133 9.67 -2.01 3.66
CA ILE A 133 10.52 -2.18 2.47
C ILE A 133 10.59 -3.66 2.08
N ASP A 134 10.86 -4.56 3.04
CA ASP A 134 10.94 -6.00 2.79
C ASP A 134 9.62 -6.56 2.20
N ARG A 135 8.50 -5.93 2.54
CA ARG A 135 7.18 -6.40 2.10
C ARG A 135 6.78 -5.88 0.72
N LEU A 136 7.08 -4.63 0.38
CA LEU A 136 6.64 -4.00 -0.87
C LEU A 136 7.67 -4.06 -2.00
N LEU A 137 8.96 -4.10 -1.68
CA LEU A 137 10.02 -4.13 -2.69
C LEU A 137 9.90 -5.31 -3.67
N PRO A 138 9.64 -6.56 -3.22
CA PRO A 138 9.44 -7.69 -4.14
C PRO A 138 8.24 -7.49 -5.09
N VAL A 139 7.16 -6.87 -4.60
CA VAL A 139 5.95 -6.61 -5.41
C VAL A 139 6.25 -5.58 -6.50
N CYS A 140 6.98 -4.50 -6.14
CA CYS A 140 7.43 -3.51 -7.12
C CYS A 140 8.32 -4.15 -8.19
N ALA A 141 9.26 -5.02 -7.78
CA ALA A 141 10.15 -5.73 -8.69
C ALA A 141 9.36 -6.62 -9.67
N GLU A 142 8.40 -7.40 -9.18
CA GLU A 142 7.55 -8.28 -10.01
C GLU A 142 6.76 -7.48 -11.07
N LEU A 143 6.18 -6.34 -10.68
CA LEU A 143 5.44 -5.46 -11.57
C LEU A 143 6.35 -4.82 -12.64
N LEU A 144 7.55 -4.37 -12.25
CA LEU A 144 8.55 -3.83 -13.17
C LEU A 144 9.05 -4.90 -14.15
N ASP A 145 9.33 -6.11 -13.67
CA ASP A 145 9.77 -7.23 -14.50
C ASP A 145 8.72 -7.63 -15.54
N ALA A 146 7.45 -7.68 -15.12
CA ALA A 146 6.33 -7.96 -16.01
C ALA A 146 6.20 -6.90 -17.12
N ALA A 147 6.24 -5.61 -16.76
CA ALA A 147 6.13 -4.51 -17.73
C ALA A 147 7.36 -4.42 -18.65
N THR A 148 8.57 -4.73 -18.15
CA THR A 148 9.80 -4.81 -18.95
C THR A 148 9.74 -5.96 -19.92
N THR A 149 9.29 -7.14 -19.49
CA THR A 149 9.15 -8.34 -20.32
C THR A 149 8.13 -8.15 -21.43
N ALA A 150 7.06 -7.41 -21.17
CA ALA A 150 6.08 -6.99 -22.16
C ALA A 150 6.60 -5.90 -23.13
N GLY A 151 7.78 -5.33 -22.89
CA GLY A 151 8.35 -4.26 -23.71
C GLY A 151 7.64 -2.91 -23.54
N GLU A 152 6.90 -2.72 -22.48
CA GLU A 152 6.10 -1.51 -22.23
C GLU A 152 6.87 -0.41 -21.51
N ILE A 153 7.91 -0.78 -20.75
CA ILE A 153 8.77 0.18 -20.03
C ILE A 153 10.24 -0.02 -20.41
N THR A 154 11.03 1.04 -20.18
CA THR A 154 12.49 1.03 -20.36
C THR A 154 13.12 0.05 -19.36
N PRO A 155 14.00 -0.88 -19.79
CA PRO A 155 14.68 -1.82 -18.91
C PRO A 155 15.68 -1.11 -17.98
N GLY A 156 15.97 -1.74 -16.82
CA GLY A 156 17.01 -1.29 -15.90
C GLY A 156 16.51 -0.31 -14.82
N VAL A 157 15.22 -0.16 -14.65
CA VAL A 157 14.64 0.60 -13.53
C VAL A 157 14.79 -0.21 -12.24
N ASP A 158 15.55 0.32 -11.30
CA ASP A 158 15.69 -0.30 -9.97
C ASP A 158 14.43 -0.09 -9.12
N PRO A 159 13.82 -1.16 -8.56
CA PRO A 159 12.58 -1.05 -7.80
C PRO A 159 12.73 -0.23 -6.51
N PHE A 160 13.90 -0.28 -5.83
CA PHE A 160 14.13 0.51 -4.63
C PHE A 160 14.27 1.99 -4.98
N GLU A 161 15.02 2.33 -6.03
CA GLU A 161 15.18 3.72 -6.49
C GLU A 161 13.83 4.33 -6.90
N LEU A 162 12.99 3.55 -7.61
CA LEU A 162 11.64 3.99 -7.98
C LEU A 162 10.78 4.28 -6.75
N MET A 163 10.69 3.33 -5.81
CA MET A 163 9.91 3.50 -4.58
C MET A 163 10.43 4.66 -3.72
N TYR A 164 11.75 4.80 -3.61
CA TYR A 164 12.39 5.88 -2.86
C TYR A 164 12.13 7.26 -3.50
N GLY A 165 12.25 7.33 -4.83
CA GLY A 165 11.96 8.54 -5.60
C GLY A 165 10.50 9.00 -5.42
N ILE A 166 9.54 8.06 -5.55
CA ILE A 166 8.11 8.33 -5.32
C ILE A 166 7.89 8.80 -3.86
N GLY A 167 8.53 8.14 -2.89
CA GLY A 167 8.46 8.54 -1.49
C GLY A 167 8.90 10.00 -1.28
N ASN A 168 10.00 10.41 -1.88
CA ASN A 168 10.50 11.79 -1.79
C ASN A 168 9.56 12.80 -2.45
N LEU A 169 8.92 12.45 -3.57
CA LEU A 169 7.90 13.31 -4.19
C LEU A 169 6.69 13.53 -3.27
N CYS A 170 6.35 12.56 -2.44
CA CYS A 170 5.20 12.67 -1.52
C CYS A 170 5.48 13.52 -0.27
N ILE A 171 6.75 13.64 0.18
CA ILE A 171 7.12 14.38 1.41
C ILE A 171 6.82 15.89 1.27
N GLY A 172 6.92 16.46 0.08
CA GLY A 172 6.72 17.90 -0.14
C GLY A 172 5.26 18.38 -0.09
N ALA A 173 4.28 17.46 -0.07
CA ALA A 173 2.87 17.80 -0.20
C ALA A 173 2.28 18.49 1.04
N GLU A 174 2.81 18.24 2.23
CA GLU A 174 2.28 18.76 3.50
C GLU A 174 2.51 20.28 3.70
N HIS A 175 3.43 20.87 2.93
CA HIS A 175 3.89 22.24 3.17
C HIS A 175 3.57 23.21 2.02
N ASN A 176 2.90 22.75 0.96
CA ASN A 176 2.69 23.57 -0.22
C ASN A 176 1.42 23.18 -0.98
N ASP A 177 0.35 23.94 -0.80
CA ASP A 177 -0.95 23.74 -1.49
C ASP A 177 -0.86 23.82 -3.04
N ARG A 178 0.25 24.32 -3.59
CA ARG A 178 0.50 24.39 -5.04
C ARG A 178 1.18 23.15 -5.59
N TYR A 179 1.63 22.23 -4.72
CA TYR A 179 2.32 21.01 -5.08
C TYR A 179 1.38 19.81 -4.99
N ASP A 180 1.20 19.14 -6.12
CA ASP A 180 0.42 17.90 -6.21
C ASP A 180 1.37 16.72 -6.48
N PRO A 181 1.63 15.88 -5.46
CA PRO A 181 2.51 14.72 -5.61
C PRO A 181 1.97 13.70 -6.61
N ARG A 182 0.66 13.54 -6.73
CA ARG A 182 0.05 12.60 -7.68
C ARG A 182 0.38 12.98 -9.11
N ARG A 183 0.26 14.27 -9.45
CA ARG A 183 0.63 14.77 -10.77
C ARG A 183 2.11 14.53 -11.10
N MET A 184 3.00 14.68 -10.12
CA MET A 184 4.42 14.40 -10.31
C MET A 184 4.69 12.91 -10.50
N VAL A 185 3.99 12.07 -9.75
CA VAL A 185 4.05 10.61 -9.91
C VAL A 185 3.52 10.17 -11.27
N ASP A 186 2.44 10.79 -11.79
CA ASP A 186 1.93 10.53 -13.14
C ASP A 186 2.99 10.81 -14.21
N LEU A 187 3.77 11.89 -14.05
CA LEU A 187 4.89 12.18 -14.95
C LEU A 187 6.00 11.13 -14.86
N VAL A 188 6.29 10.61 -13.67
CA VAL A 188 7.25 9.50 -13.49
C VAL A 188 6.72 8.24 -14.19
N ILE A 189 5.47 7.86 -13.96
CA ILE A 189 4.83 6.69 -14.59
C ILE A 189 4.86 6.80 -16.12
N ALA A 190 4.53 7.99 -16.65
CA ALA A 190 4.59 8.23 -18.09
C ALA A 190 6.02 8.15 -18.65
N GLY A 191 7.01 8.62 -17.88
CA GLY A 191 8.43 8.56 -18.24
C GLY A 191 9.04 7.15 -18.23
N LEU A 192 8.42 6.18 -17.55
CA LEU A 192 8.86 4.78 -17.57
C LEU A 192 8.60 4.13 -18.94
N ARG A 193 7.62 4.60 -19.70
CA ARG A 193 7.23 3.98 -20.97
C ARG A 193 8.38 4.03 -22.00
N VAL A 194 8.50 2.95 -22.78
CA VAL A 194 9.37 2.95 -23.96
C VAL A 194 8.88 4.03 -24.92
N GLN A 195 9.76 4.98 -25.28
CA GLN A 195 9.46 6.01 -26.28
C GLN A 195 9.37 5.33 -27.65
N PRO A 196 8.28 5.51 -28.44
CA PRO A 196 8.24 5.03 -29.80
C PRO A 196 9.27 5.80 -30.64
N GLY A 197 10.43 5.19 -30.89
CA GLY A 197 11.51 5.80 -31.69
C GLY A 197 12.94 5.43 -31.28
N GLU A 198 13.20 4.93 -30.11
CA GLU A 198 14.53 4.43 -29.71
C GLU A 198 14.71 2.94 -30.04
N SER A 199 14.69 2.61 -31.35
CA SER A 199 15.31 1.38 -31.83
C SER A 199 16.81 1.54 -31.65
N THR A 200 17.39 0.90 -30.63
CA THR A 200 18.84 0.81 -30.43
C THR A 200 19.46 0.33 -31.75
N PRO A 201 20.38 1.11 -32.40
CA PRO A 201 21.04 0.64 -33.60
C PRO A 201 21.86 -0.62 -33.24
N PRO A 202 21.87 -1.67 -34.11
CA PRO A 202 22.65 -2.86 -33.86
C PRO A 202 24.11 -2.44 -33.70
N ARG A 203 24.76 -2.84 -32.61
CA ARG A 203 26.21 -2.66 -32.41
C ARG A 203 26.92 -3.30 -33.63
N ALA A 204 27.46 -2.45 -34.48
CA ALA A 204 28.33 -2.87 -35.57
C ALA A 204 29.52 -3.61 -34.96
N ASN A 205 29.55 -4.90 -35.23
CA ASN A 205 30.67 -5.79 -34.89
C ASN A 205 31.88 -5.30 -35.69
N ALA A 206 32.75 -4.53 -35.06
CA ALA A 206 34.02 -4.14 -35.64
C ALA A 206 34.98 -5.34 -35.58
N SER A 207 34.83 -6.28 -36.50
CA SER A 207 35.89 -7.19 -36.90
C SER A 207 36.91 -6.37 -37.67
N ARG A 208 38.05 -6.14 -37.10
CA ARG A 208 39.33 -5.85 -37.78
C ARG A 208 40.34 -6.82 -37.20
N GLY A 209 40.80 -7.62 -37.93
CA GLY A 209 41.85 -8.10 -38.72
C GLY A 209 43.21 -7.69 -38.30
#